data_6391b089fa6c7226179a50f39756e9e6
#
_entry.id   6391b089fa6c7226179a50f39756e9e6
#
_cell.length_a   1.000
_cell.length_b   1.000
_cell.length_c   1.000
_cell.angle_alpha   90.00
_cell.angle_beta   90.00
_cell.angle_gamma   90.00
#
_symmetry.space_group_name_H-M   'P 1'
#
loop_
_entity.id
_entity.type
_entity.pdbx_description
1 polymer ?
#
loop_
_entity_poly.entity_id
_entity_poly.type
_entity_poly.pdbx_seq_one_letter_code
_entity_poly.pdbx_strand_id
1 'polypeptide(L)'
;MDIKGTTRVCGLIGNPVGHSVSPAIHNNLAQLTGKDMVYTTFKVEKGDVASAVRGAYSLNILGLNVTVPHKSEVIDSLVDIDPLAKAIGAVNTLVRVDGGFKGYNTDILGLARELEYEGIELADSKVIILGAGGAARAITFLCSSKNAQCVYLLNRTVDKAEVIAQAVNAHFNNDKVIPMNIADYADIPGEDYVVIQTTSVGLHPNDEAVVIDDEAFYKKAAVGVDIIYNPAKTKFMKLIKAQGKNAYNGLKMLLYQGVSAYELWNDCKITKEEADEVYKCLQKELGINE
;
A
#
# COMPACT_ATOMS: atom_id res chain seq x y z
N MET A 1 4.54 3.25 27.86
CA MET A 1 4.02 1.86 27.70
C MET A 1 4.78 0.98 28.68
N ASP A 2 4.07 0.24 29.55
CA ASP A 2 4.68 -0.74 30.46
C ASP A 2 4.65 -2.10 29.78
N ILE A 3 5.81 -2.71 29.59
CA ILE A 3 5.92 -4.08 29.01
C ILE A 3 5.90 -5.08 30.16
N LYS A 4 4.96 -6.01 30.11
CA LYS A 4 4.73 -7.06 31.11
C LYS A 4 4.92 -8.45 30.50
N GLY A 5 4.92 -9.50 31.30
CA GLY A 5 4.95 -10.89 30.81
C GLY A 5 3.71 -11.30 29.99
N THR A 6 2.63 -10.53 30.09
CA THR A 6 1.38 -10.72 29.31
C THR A 6 1.34 -9.92 28.02
N THR A 7 2.28 -8.97 27.83
CA THR A 7 2.27 -8.08 26.67
C THR A 7 2.45 -8.88 25.38
N ARG A 8 1.49 -8.75 24.49
CA ARG A 8 1.49 -9.45 23.20
C ARG A 8 2.43 -8.76 22.22
N VAL A 9 3.15 -9.51 21.43
CA VAL A 9 4.12 -8.99 20.46
C VAL A 9 3.58 -9.09 19.05
N CYS A 10 3.68 -8.00 18.32
CA CYS A 10 3.53 -7.92 16.86
C CYS A 10 4.78 -7.34 16.23
N GLY A 11 4.93 -7.42 14.93
CA GLY A 11 6.05 -6.76 14.29
C GLY A 11 6.06 -6.76 12.79
N LEU A 12 7.11 -6.16 12.23
CA LEU A 12 7.40 -6.11 10.80
C LEU A 12 8.61 -6.96 10.48
N ILE A 13 8.46 -7.89 9.55
CA ILE A 13 9.59 -8.59 8.92
C ILE A 13 9.91 -7.99 7.54
N GLY A 14 11.19 -7.83 7.24
CA GLY A 14 11.68 -7.27 5.97
C GLY A 14 13.17 -6.98 5.99
N ASN A 15 13.70 -6.41 4.90
CA ASN A 15 15.08 -5.99 4.82
C ASN A 15 15.26 -4.92 3.72
N PRO A 16 15.59 -3.65 4.10
CA PRO A 16 15.78 -3.11 5.43
C PRO A 16 14.46 -2.77 6.15
N VAL A 17 14.47 -2.68 7.48
CA VAL A 17 13.30 -2.31 8.31
C VAL A 17 13.58 -1.20 9.33
N GLY A 18 14.84 -0.76 9.47
CA GLY A 18 15.26 0.17 10.51
C GLY A 18 14.69 1.58 10.40
N HIS A 19 14.18 1.98 9.25
CA HIS A 19 13.55 3.29 8.99
C HIS A 19 12.02 3.23 8.92
N SER A 20 11.43 2.08 9.28
CA SER A 20 9.99 1.92 9.22
C SER A 20 9.28 2.71 10.32
N VAL A 21 8.23 3.44 9.95
CA VAL A 21 7.35 4.14 10.89
C VAL A 21 6.17 3.29 11.36
N SER A 22 6.09 2.02 10.94
CA SER A 22 5.04 1.10 11.40
C SER A 22 4.99 0.94 12.93
N PRO A 23 6.13 0.94 13.67
CA PRO A 23 6.08 0.95 15.13
C PRO A 23 5.33 2.14 15.72
N ALA A 24 5.44 3.33 15.14
CA ALA A 24 4.69 4.50 15.59
C ALA A 24 3.18 4.30 15.38
N ILE A 25 2.76 3.76 14.23
CA ILE A 25 1.34 3.46 13.96
C ILE A 25 0.78 2.51 15.03
N HIS A 26 1.36 1.33 15.13
CA HIS A 26 0.78 0.25 15.92
C HIS A 26 0.87 0.48 17.43
N ASN A 27 1.98 1.07 17.92
CA ASN A 27 2.13 1.37 19.34
C ASN A 27 1.22 2.52 19.79
N ASN A 28 0.97 3.54 18.94
CA ASN A 28 -0.02 4.58 19.25
C ASN A 28 -1.45 4.00 19.24
N LEU A 29 -1.80 3.14 18.26
CA LEU A 29 -3.08 2.44 18.26
C LEU A 29 -3.27 1.60 19.54
N ALA A 30 -2.24 0.85 19.95
CA ALA A 30 -2.29 0.06 21.17
C ALA A 30 -2.53 0.92 22.43
N GLN A 31 -1.90 2.08 22.51
CA GLN A 31 -2.07 3.03 23.59
C GLN A 31 -3.50 3.62 23.60
N LEU A 32 -4.01 4.06 22.44
CA LEU A 32 -5.34 4.66 22.31
C LEU A 32 -6.46 3.66 22.66
N THR A 33 -6.32 2.41 22.22
CA THR A 33 -7.33 1.36 22.43
C THR A 33 -7.14 0.58 23.73
N GLY A 34 -6.11 0.90 24.53
CA GLY A 34 -5.82 0.20 25.79
C GLY A 34 -5.39 -1.27 25.62
N LYS A 35 -4.89 -1.67 24.45
CA LYS A 35 -4.42 -3.04 24.21
C LYS A 35 -3.03 -3.24 24.76
N ASP A 36 -2.83 -4.30 25.57
CA ASP A 36 -1.49 -4.72 26.07
C ASP A 36 -0.69 -5.40 24.96
N MET A 37 -0.11 -4.59 24.08
CA MET A 37 0.57 -5.02 22.86
C MET A 37 1.76 -4.11 22.57
N VAL A 38 2.86 -4.68 22.07
CA VAL A 38 4.02 -3.98 21.55
C VAL A 38 4.30 -4.39 20.10
N TYR A 39 4.68 -3.40 19.30
CA TYR A 39 5.08 -3.62 17.90
C TYR A 39 6.53 -3.19 17.68
N THR A 40 7.32 -4.06 17.03
CA THR A 40 8.72 -3.79 16.71
C THR A 40 9.08 -4.29 15.30
N THR A 41 10.32 -4.09 14.87
CA THR A 41 10.80 -4.55 13.57
C THR A 41 11.81 -5.68 13.72
N PHE A 42 11.78 -6.63 12.80
CA PHE A 42 12.68 -7.76 12.72
C PHE A 42 13.33 -7.80 11.33
N LYS A 43 14.65 -7.59 11.28
CA LYS A 43 15.38 -7.76 10.03
C LYS A 43 15.46 -9.25 9.71
N VAL A 44 14.93 -9.65 8.56
CA VAL A 44 14.95 -11.04 8.06
C VAL A 44 15.67 -11.04 6.73
N GLU A 45 16.70 -11.87 6.60
CA GLU A 45 17.45 -12.00 5.34
C GLU A 45 16.66 -12.81 4.30
N LYS A 46 17.00 -12.64 3.04
CA LYS A 46 16.40 -13.42 1.96
C LYS A 46 16.71 -14.91 2.14
N GLY A 47 15.67 -15.75 2.06
CA GLY A 47 15.77 -17.20 2.30
C GLY A 47 15.45 -17.62 3.75
N ASP A 48 15.40 -16.67 4.71
CA ASP A 48 15.11 -16.97 6.12
C ASP A 48 13.64 -16.79 6.51
N VAL A 49 12.80 -16.38 5.57
CA VAL A 49 11.36 -16.06 5.80
C VAL A 49 10.61 -17.23 6.42
N ALA A 50 10.79 -18.44 5.88
CA ALA A 50 10.11 -19.62 6.39
C ALA A 50 10.49 -19.94 7.85
N SER A 51 11.77 -19.75 8.20
CA SER A 51 12.26 -19.96 9.58
C SER A 51 11.74 -18.85 10.50
N ALA A 52 11.70 -17.61 10.06
CA ALA A 52 11.16 -16.47 10.80
C ALA A 52 9.66 -16.67 11.10
N VAL A 53 8.85 -17.09 10.11
CA VAL A 53 7.41 -17.33 10.26
C VAL A 53 7.15 -18.48 11.24
N ARG A 54 7.86 -19.61 11.11
CA ARG A 54 7.75 -20.73 12.05
C ARG A 54 8.17 -20.33 13.47
N GLY A 55 9.29 -19.59 13.60
CA GLY A 55 9.77 -19.06 14.89
C GLY A 55 8.76 -18.13 15.53
N ALA A 56 8.19 -17.19 14.78
CA ALA A 56 7.15 -16.30 15.25
C ALA A 56 5.91 -17.04 15.77
N TYR A 57 5.50 -18.10 15.06
CA TYR A 57 4.41 -18.95 15.53
C TYR A 57 4.75 -19.65 16.86
N SER A 58 5.94 -20.23 16.97
CA SER A 58 6.41 -20.91 18.19
C SER A 58 6.58 -19.95 19.38
N LEU A 59 6.97 -18.71 19.14
CA LEU A 59 7.10 -17.64 20.14
C LEU A 59 5.77 -16.96 20.49
N ASN A 60 4.64 -17.46 19.97
CA ASN A 60 3.31 -16.92 20.23
C ASN A 60 3.15 -15.45 19.79
N ILE A 61 3.85 -15.03 18.73
CA ILE A 61 3.67 -13.71 18.13
C ILE A 61 2.23 -13.59 17.61
N LEU A 62 1.57 -12.48 17.93
CA LEU A 62 0.16 -12.24 17.60
C LEU A 62 -0.07 -12.11 16.09
N GLY A 63 0.83 -11.39 15.42
CA GLY A 63 0.78 -11.17 13.99
C GLY A 63 2.01 -10.43 13.49
N LEU A 64 2.22 -10.46 12.18
CA LEU A 64 3.35 -9.82 11.53
C LEU A 64 2.88 -9.03 10.31
N ASN A 65 3.45 -7.84 10.10
CA ASN A 65 3.51 -7.28 8.76
C ASN A 65 4.73 -7.82 8.02
N VAL A 66 4.63 -7.81 6.69
CA VAL A 66 5.68 -8.27 5.78
C VAL A 66 5.95 -7.16 4.76
N THR A 67 7.21 -6.74 4.64
CA THR A 67 7.61 -5.77 3.62
C THR A 67 8.65 -6.34 2.67
N VAL A 68 9.17 -5.49 1.80
CA VAL A 68 10.19 -5.84 0.81
C VAL A 68 11.39 -6.52 1.50
N PRO A 69 11.93 -7.61 0.90
CA PRO A 69 11.57 -8.22 -0.39
C PRO A 69 10.59 -9.41 -0.25
N HIS A 70 9.99 -9.65 0.90
CA HIS A 70 9.41 -10.92 1.33
C HIS A 70 7.92 -11.12 1.01
N LYS A 71 7.20 -10.11 0.49
CA LYS A 71 5.73 -10.14 0.32
C LYS A 71 5.20 -11.31 -0.55
N SER A 72 6.00 -11.79 -1.50
CA SER A 72 5.64 -12.96 -2.33
C SER A 72 6.21 -14.24 -1.75
N GLU A 73 7.45 -14.21 -1.24
CA GLU A 73 8.15 -15.38 -0.68
C GLU A 73 7.43 -15.96 0.55
N VAL A 74 6.83 -15.09 1.37
CA VAL A 74 6.14 -15.51 2.60
C VAL A 74 4.94 -16.42 2.34
N ILE A 75 4.36 -16.38 1.15
CA ILE A 75 3.16 -17.14 0.76
C ILE A 75 3.35 -18.63 1.00
N ASP A 76 4.51 -19.17 0.66
CA ASP A 76 4.83 -20.60 0.79
C ASP A 76 4.94 -21.07 2.26
N SER A 77 4.95 -20.12 3.21
CA SER A 77 5.05 -20.39 4.65
C SER A 77 3.71 -20.28 5.39
N LEU A 78 2.61 -20.05 4.68
CA LEU A 78 1.29 -19.80 5.26
C LEU A 78 0.40 -21.05 5.20
N VAL A 79 -0.48 -21.19 6.20
CA VAL A 79 -1.49 -22.27 6.23
C VAL A 79 -2.76 -21.91 5.47
N ASP A 80 -3.05 -20.60 5.33
CA ASP A 80 -4.20 -20.09 4.57
C ASP A 80 -3.89 -18.69 4.02
N ILE A 81 -4.58 -18.29 2.97
CA ILE A 81 -4.42 -16.97 2.33
C ILE A 81 -5.80 -16.43 1.98
N ASP A 82 -6.01 -15.16 2.30
CA ASP A 82 -7.18 -14.42 1.85
C ASP A 82 -7.31 -14.47 0.31
N PRO A 83 -8.52 -14.68 -0.24
CA PRO A 83 -8.70 -14.83 -1.68
C PRO A 83 -8.16 -13.64 -2.49
N LEU A 84 -8.30 -12.41 -2.00
CA LEU A 84 -7.79 -11.23 -2.67
C LEU A 84 -6.26 -11.17 -2.62
N ALA A 85 -5.65 -11.44 -1.47
CA ALA A 85 -4.19 -11.53 -1.34
C ALA A 85 -3.59 -12.61 -2.24
N LYS A 86 -4.30 -13.74 -2.40
CA LYS A 86 -3.93 -14.82 -3.32
C LYS A 86 -3.99 -14.37 -4.79
N ALA A 87 -5.04 -13.68 -5.20
CA ALA A 87 -5.19 -13.15 -6.56
C ALA A 87 -4.10 -12.10 -6.88
N ILE A 88 -3.77 -11.25 -5.91
CA ILE A 88 -2.69 -10.26 -6.02
C ILE A 88 -1.31 -10.95 -6.09
N GLY A 89 -1.13 -12.10 -5.43
CA GLY A 89 0.15 -12.80 -5.32
C GLY A 89 1.15 -12.10 -4.40
N ALA A 90 0.65 -11.34 -3.42
CA ALA A 90 1.46 -10.66 -2.41
C ALA A 90 0.71 -10.57 -1.08
N VAL A 91 1.42 -10.85 0.00
CA VAL A 91 0.94 -10.79 1.39
C VAL A 91 1.79 -9.79 2.15
N ASN A 92 1.15 -8.86 2.85
CA ASN A 92 1.84 -7.89 3.73
C ASN A 92 1.40 -7.97 5.20
N THR A 93 0.45 -8.86 5.53
CA THR A 93 -0.08 -9.00 6.89
C THR A 93 -0.36 -10.46 7.19
N LEU A 94 0.19 -10.95 8.29
CA LEU A 94 0.03 -12.31 8.81
C LEU A 94 -0.82 -12.25 10.08
N VAL A 95 -1.90 -12.99 10.11
CA VAL A 95 -2.78 -13.16 11.28
C VAL A 95 -2.64 -14.57 11.81
N ARG A 96 -2.37 -14.70 13.10
CA ARG A 96 -2.25 -15.99 13.75
C ARG A 96 -3.56 -16.75 13.72
N VAL A 97 -3.52 -18.00 13.27
CA VAL A 97 -4.63 -18.95 13.24
C VAL A 97 -4.14 -20.32 13.76
N ASP A 98 -5.04 -21.29 13.85
CA ASP A 98 -4.66 -22.64 14.22
C ASP A 98 -3.68 -23.22 13.19
N GLY A 99 -2.57 -23.77 13.70
CA GLY A 99 -1.52 -24.39 12.88
C GLY A 99 -0.54 -23.45 12.21
N GLY A 100 -0.73 -22.10 12.25
CA GLY A 100 0.20 -21.18 11.59
C GLY A 100 -0.32 -19.76 11.45
N PHE A 101 -0.07 -19.16 10.28
CA PHE A 101 -0.55 -17.84 9.93
C PHE A 101 -1.38 -17.86 8.66
N LYS A 102 -2.45 -17.05 8.65
CA LYS A 102 -3.21 -16.68 7.46
C LYS A 102 -2.70 -15.36 6.91
N GLY A 103 -2.49 -15.29 5.59
CA GLY A 103 -1.98 -14.12 4.90
C GLY A 103 -3.08 -13.20 4.35
N TYR A 104 -2.86 -11.89 4.47
CA TYR A 104 -3.72 -10.84 3.93
C TYR A 104 -2.88 -9.79 3.18
N ASN A 105 -3.56 -9.01 2.35
CA ASN A 105 -2.97 -7.81 1.75
C ASN A 105 -3.72 -6.57 2.24
N THR A 106 -3.14 -5.86 3.21
CA THR A 106 -3.72 -4.63 3.76
C THR A 106 -3.30 -3.37 3.00
N ASP A 107 -2.35 -3.43 2.06
CA ASP A 107 -1.97 -2.28 1.22
C ASP A 107 -3.18 -1.82 0.38
N ILE A 108 -3.92 -2.78 -0.18
CA ILE A 108 -5.13 -2.49 -0.96
C ILE A 108 -6.24 -1.84 -0.10
N LEU A 109 -6.38 -2.31 1.16
CA LEU A 109 -7.34 -1.74 2.10
C LEU A 109 -6.91 -0.33 2.53
N GLY A 110 -5.60 -0.12 2.70
CA GLY A 110 -5.03 1.18 3.04
C GLY A 110 -5.34 2.24 1.97
N LEU A 111 -5.07 1.90 0.70
CA LEU A 111 -5.37 2.81 -0.40
C LEU A 111 -6.89 3.03 -0.55
N ALA A 112 -7.71 1.99 -0.44
CA ALA A 112 -9.16 2.13 -0.54
C ALA A 112 -9.70 3.12 0.50
N ARG A 113 -9.23 3.04 1.76
CA ARG A 113 -9.60 3.97 2.83
C ARG A 113 -9.04 5.39 2.60
N GLU A 114 -7.84 5.53 2.05
CA GLU A 114 -7.31 6.84 1.67
C GLU A 114 -8.18 7.51 0.61
N LEU A 115 -8.51 6.79 -0.47
CA LEU A 115 -9.36 7.31 -1.54
C LEU A 115 -10.72 7.71 -1.01
N GLU A 116 -11.35 6.89 -0.15
CA GLU A 116 -12.62 7.20 0.50
C GLU A 116 -12.51 8.47 1.38
N TYR A 117 -11.42 8.58 2.16
CA TYR A 117 -11.17 9.75 3.01
C TYR A 117 -11.06 11.04 2.20
N GLU A 118 -10.40 10.98 1.03
CA GLU A 118 -10.21 12.13 0.13
C GLU A 118 -11.40 12.36 -0.83
N GLY A 119 -12.46 11.55 -0.71
CA GLY A 119 -13.65 11.65 -1.57
C GLY A 119 -13.39 11.26 -3.03
N ILE A 120 -12.43 10.37 -3.28
CA ILE A 120 -12.08 9.88 -4.62
C ILE A 120 -12.84 8.59 -4.89
N GLU A 121 -13.81 8.66 -5.79
CA GLU A 121 -14.61 7.52 -6.23
C GLU A 121 -13.89 6.77 -7.37
N LEU A 122 -13.77 5.44 -7.21
CA LEU A 122 -13.22 4.58 -8.28
C LEU A 122 -14.30 3.99 -9.18
N ALA A 123 -15.54 3.85 -8.68
CA ALA A 123 -16.66 3.35 -9.48
C ALA A 123 -16.89 4.25 -10.70
N ASP A 124 -16.98 3.65 -11.88
CA ASP A 124 -17.14 4.32 -13.17
C ASP A 124 -16.07 5.37 -13.50
N SER A 125 -14.99 5.45 -12.72
CA SER A 125 -13.86 6.36 -12.97
C SER A 125 -12.92 5.82 -14.05
N LYS A 126 -12.25 6.74 -14.75
CA LYS A 126 -11.10 6.43 -15.61
C LYS A 126 -9.83 6.54 -14.78
N VAL A 127 -8.97 5.55 -14.83
CA VAL A 127 -7.77 5.49 -14.00
C VAL A 127 -6.51 5.36 -14.85
N ILE A 128 -5.45 6.08 -14.49
CA ILE A 128 -4.10 5.86 -15.01
C ILE A 128 -3.21 5.46 -13.84
N ILE A 129 -2.52 4.32 -13.97
CA ILE A 129 -1.55 3.83 -12.99
C ILE A 129 -0.15 3.91 -13.60
N LEU A 130 0.77 4.59 -12.92
CA LEU A 130 2.17 4.69 -13.32
C LEU A 130 3.00 3.64 -12.57
N GLY A 131 3.55 2.67 -13.30
CA GLY A 131 4.34 1.56 -12.78
C GLY A 131 3.65 0.20 -12.91
N ALA A 132 4.44 -0.89 -12.86
CA ALA A 132 3.97 -2.28 -12.91
C ALA A 132 4.70 -3.14 -11.87
N GLY A 133 4.87 -2.62 -10.65
CA GLY A 133 5.41 -3.34 -9.50
C GLY A 133 4.32 -3.99 -8.64
N GLY A 134 4.70 -4.48 -7.46
CA GLY A 134 3.76 -5.13 -6.53
C GLY A 134 2.64 -4.20 -6.06
N ALA A 135 2.93 -2.92 -5.80
CA ALA A 135 1.92 -1.93 -5.46
C ALA A 135 0.96 -1.67 -6.62
N ALA A 136 1.50 -1.48 -7.85
CA ALA A 136 0.68 -1.30 -9.05
C ALA A 136 -0.29 -2.47 -9.24
N ARG A 137 0.18 -3.72 -9.05
CA ARG A 137 -0.66 -4.91 -9.16
C ARG A 137 -1.84 -4.87 -8.17
N ALA A 138 -1.56 -4.60 -6.89
CA ALA A 138 -2.60 -4.49 -5.87
C ALA A 138 -3.61 -3.37 -6.19
N ILE A 139 -3.12 -2.21 -6.63
CA ILE A 139 -3.95 -1.06 -6.98
C ILE A 139 -4.79 -1.31 -8.22
N THR A 140 -4.25 -2.01 -9.23
CA THR A 140 -5.01 -2.42 -10.42
C THR A 140 -6.15 -3.37 -10.03
N PHE A 141 -5.90 -4.33 -9.13
CA PHE A 141 -6.94 -5.17 -8.56
C PHE A 141 -8.00 -4.35 -7.82
N LEU A 142 -7.60 -3.36 -7.01
CA LEU A 142 -8.53 -2.46 -6.32
C LEU A 142 -9.44 -1.72 -7.30
N CYS A 143 -8.86 -1.05 -8.30
CA CYS A 143 -9.63 -0.29 -9.29
C CYS A 143 -10.65 -1.18 -10.02
N SER A 144 -10.24 -2.39 -10.41
CA SER A 144 -11.13 -3.35 -11.08
C SER A 144 -12.23 -3.87 -10.13
N SER A 145 -11.90 -4.16 -8.87
CA SER A 145 -12.87 -4.61 -7.84
C SER A 145 -13.91 -3.54 -7.50
N LYS A 146 -13.54 -2.27 -7.63
CA LYS A 146 -14.41 -1.11 -7.45
C LYS A 146 -15.13 -0.68 -8.73
N ASN A 147 -15.06 -1.50 -9.77
CA ASN A 147 -15.73 -1.29 -11.04
C ASN A 147 -15.33 -0.01 -11.78
N ALA A 148 -14.02 0.35 -11.76
CA ALA A 148 -13.52 1.42 -12.61
C ALA A 148 -13.94 1.20 -14.08
N GLN A 149 -14.20 2.29 -14.81
CA GLN A 149 -14.58 2.26 -16.21
C GLN A 149 -13.48 1.65 -17.09
N CYS A 150 -12.25 2.15 -16.90
CA CYS A 150 -11.04 1.64 -17.52
C CYS A 150 -9.81 1.95 -16.65
N VAL A 151 -8.75 1.17 -16.81
CA VAL A 151 -7.46 1.35 -16.12
C VAL A 151 -6.34 1.27 -17.15
N TYR A 152 -5.71 2.40 -17.44
CA TYR A 152 -4.48 2.44 -18.23
C TYR A 152 -3.29 2.16 -17.32
N LEU A 153 -2.62 1.03 -17.54
CA LEU A 153 -1.47 0.61 -16.73
C LEU A 153 -0.17 0.89 -17.50
N LEU A 154 0.51 1.97 -17.13
CA LEU A 154 1.68 2.47 -17.83
C LEU A 154 2.97 2.00 -17.19
N ASN A 155 3.86 1.39 -17.98
CA ASN A 155 5.18 1.02 -17.50
C ASN A 155 6.24 1.16 -18.60
N ARG A 156 7.49 1.44 -18.21
CA ARG A 156 8.64 1.50 -19.14
C ARG A 156 8.86 0.17 -19.85
N THR A 157 8.70 -0.95 -19.13
CA THR A 157 8.75 -2.31 -19.69
C THR A 157 7.31 -2.80 -19.78
N VAL A 158 6.71 -2.70 -20.97
CA VAL A 158 5.30 -2.97 -21.19
C VAL A 158 4.92 -4.39 -20.79
N ASP A 159 5.76 -5.39 -21.04
CA ASP A 159 5.51 -6.80 -20.70
C ASP A 159 5.11 -7.00 -19.23
N LYS A 160 5.67 -6.19 -18.31
CA LYS A 160 5.29 -6.25 -16.89
C LYS A 160 3.86 -5.75 -16.66
N ALA A 161 3.43 -4.73 -17.41
CA ALA A 161 2.06 -4.23 -17.35
C ALA A 161 1.09 -5.24 -17.98
N GLU A 162 1.49 -5.90 -19.08
CA GLU A 162 0.70 -6.95 -19.75
C GLU A 162 0.43 -8.12 -18.81
N VAL A 163 1.43 -8.61 -18.08
CA VAL A 163 1.26 -9.70 -17.10
C VAL A 163 0.23 -9.32 -16.02
N ILE A 164 0.25 -8.09 -15.53
CA ILE A 164 -0.73 -7.62 -14.55
C ILE A 164 -2.10 -7.49 -15.20
N ALA A 165 -2.20 -6.85 -16.36
CA ALA A 165 -3.45 -6.66 -17.08
C ALA A 165 -4.14 -7.98 -17.40
N GLN A 166 -3.41 -8.97 -17.94
CA GLN A 166 -3.94 -10.31 -18.21
C GLN A 166 -4.49 -10.98 -16.95
N ALA A 167 -3.72 -10.92 -15.83
CA ALA A 167 -4.16 -11.54 -14.58
C ALA A 167 -5.42 -10.88 -14.01
N VAL A 168 -5.51 -9.54 -14.06
CA VAL A 168 -6.65 -8.79 -13.53
C VAL A 168 -7.89 -8.97 -14.44
N ASN A 169 -7.73 -8.81 -15.75
CA ASN A 169 -8.79 -8.98 -16.72
C ASN A 169 -9.39 -10.40 -16.67
N ALA A 170 -8.52 -11.43 -16.58
CA ALA A 170 -8.97 -12.82 -16.43
C ALA A 170 -9.73 -13.03 -15.09
N HIS A 171 -9.26 -12.44 -13.98
CA HIS A 171 -9.90 -12.58 -12.67
C HIS A 171 -11.31 -11.97 -12.65
N PHE A 172 -11.49 -10.80 -13.26
CA PHE A 172 -12.77 -10.08 -13.31
C PHE A 172 -13.59 -10.37 -14.58
N ASN A 173 -13.09 -11.21 -15.47
CA ASN A 173 -13.71 -11.59 -16.75
C ASN A 173 -14.11 -10.36 -17.60
N ASN A 174 -13.14 -9.45 -17.80
CA ASN A 174 -13.30 -8.23 -18.60
C ASN A 174 -11.98 -7.83 -19.26
N ASP A 175 -11.97 -6.76 -20.06
CA ASP A 175 -10.80 -6.19 -20.75
C ASP A 175 -10.57 -4.72 -20.37
N LYS A 176 -10.92 -4.33 -19.14
CA LYS A 176 -10.87 -2.94 -18.68
C LYS A 176 -9.46 -2.45 -18.35
N VAL A 177 -8.52 -3.36 -18.08
CA VAL A 177 -7.11 -3.01 -17.82
C VAL A 177 -6.33 -3.04 -19.11
N ILE A 178 -5.81 -1.90 -19.50
CA ILE A 178 -5.14 -1.65 -20.79
C ILE A 178 -3.65 -1.39 -20.48
N PRO A 179 -2.76 -2.35 -20.77
CA PRO A 179 -1.32 -2.15 -20.59
C PRO A 179 -0.77 -1.23 -21.69
N MET A 180 0.16 -0.34 -21.34
CA MET A 180 0.71 0.63 -22.28
C MET A 180 2.16 0.96 -21.93
N ASN A 181 2.97 1.26 -22.96
CA ASN A 181 4.28 1.85 -22.70
C ASN A 181 4.11 3.27 -22.17
N ILE A 182 4.94 3.66 -21.22
CA ILE A 182 4.85 4.98 -20.61
C ILE A 182 5.12 6.12 -21.61
N ALA A 183 5.87 5.85 -22.67
CA ALA A 183 6.13 6.82 -23.73
C ALA A 183 4.90 7.14 -24.60
N ASP A 184 3.93 6.23 -24.62
CA ASP A 184 2.74 6.32 -25.46
C ASP A 184 1.55 6.98 -24.72
N TYR A 185 1.79 7.62 -23.56
CA TYR A 185 0.74 8.25 -22.76
C TYR A 185 -0.13 9.26 -23.54
N ALA A 186 0.41 9.84 -24.61
CA ALA A 186 -0.30 10.78 -25.47
C ALA A 186 -1.52 10.14 -26.16
N ASP A 187 -1.48 8.81 -26.43
CA ASP A 187 -2.53 8.06 -27.08
C ASP A 187 -3.71 7.76 -26.14
N ILE A 188 -3.60 8.03 -24.84
CA ILE A 188 -4.70 7.90 -23.88
C ILE A 188 -5.78 8.95 -24.21
N PRO A 189 -7.02 8.55 -24.51
CA PRO A 189 -8.05 9.48 -24.96
C PRO A 189 -8.64 10.32 -23.84
N GLY A 190 -8.87 11.61 -24.11
CA GLY A 190 -9.59 12.51 -23.20
C GLY A 190 -8.85 12.89 -21.94
N GLU A 191 -9.62 13.31 -20.94
CA GLU A 191 -9.16 13.84 -19.64
C GLU A 191 -10.00 13.27 -18.49
N ASP A 192 -9.85 13.81 -17.29
CA ASP A 192 -10.57 13.44 -16.06
C ASP A 192 -10.21 12.05 -15.51
N TYR A 193 -8.92 11.75 -15.45
CA TYR A 193 -8.41 10.52 -14.89
C TYR A 193 -8.03 10.68 -13.41
N VAL A 194 -8.30 9.64 -12.62
CA VAL A 194 -7.61 9.42 -11.34
C VAL A 194 -6.21 8.90 -11.69
N VAL A 195 -5.16 9.68 -11.42
CA VAL A 195 -3.78 9.30 -11.75
C VAL A 195 -3.08 8.82 -10.49
N ILE A 196 -2.64 7.53 -10.47
CA ILE A 196 -1.99 6.92 -9.31
C ILE A 196 -0.55 6.59 -9.65
N GLN A 197 0.39 7.26 -8.99
CA GLN A 197 1.83 7.02 -9.09
C GLN A 197 2.23 5.91 -8.12
N THR A 198 2.81 4.80 -8.63
CA THR A 198 3.13 3.60 -7.84
C THR A 198 4.59 3.19 -7.92
N THR A 199 5.43 4.02 -8.53
CA THR A 199 6.87 3.76 -8.66
C THR A 199 7.66 4.39 -7.50
N SER A 200 8.93 4.08 -7.40
CA SER A 200 9.87 4.76 -6.48
C SER A 200 10.48 6.04 -7.07
N VAL A 201 10.04 6.49 -8.25
CA VAL A 201 10.55 7.72 -8.88
C VAL A 201 10.01 8.93 -8.14
N GLY A 202 10.91 9.76 -7.61
CA GLY A 202 10.55 10.89 -6.74
C GLY A 202 10.65 10.59 -5.24
N LEU A 203 11.04 9.34 -4.87
CA LEU A 203 11.39 8.99 -3.50
C LEU A 203 12.73 9.62 -3.12
N HIS A 204 12.85 10.12 -1.88
CA HIS A 204 14.11 10.65 -1.36
C HIS A 204 15.26 9.62 -1.52
N PRO A 205 16.49 10.00 -1.97
CA PRO A 205 16.97 11.38 -2.18
C PRO A 205 16.74 11.97 -3.59
N ASN A 206 15.98 11.31 -4.47
CA ASN A 206 15.76 11.76 -5.85
C ASN A 206 14.45 12.55 -5.99
N ASP A 207 14.23 13.52 -5.12
CA ASP A 207 12.97 14.24 -4.90
C ASP A 207 12.46 15.00 -6.15
N GLU A 208 13.37 15.41 -7.03
CA GLU A 208 13.03 16.14 -8.27
C GLU A 208 12.80 15.20 -9.48
N ALA A 209 12.92 13.89 -9.28
CA ALA A 209 12.60 12.93 -10.33
C ALA A 209 11.08 12.76 -10.48
N VAL A 210 10.63 12.52 -11.71
CA VAL A 210 9.23 12.22 -12.05
C VAL A 210 9.17 11.22 -13.18
N VAL A 211 8.11 10.43 -13.23
CA VAL A 211 7.96 9.35 -14.22
C VAL A 211 7.72 9.88 -15.62
N ILE A 212 6.91 10.94 -15.75
CA ILE A 212 6.63 11.65 -17.01
C ILE A 212 6.88 13.14 -16.74
N ASP A 213 7.86 13.72 -17.41
CA ASP A 213 8.20 15.13 -17.29
C ASP A 213 7.62 15.93 -18.47
N ASP A 214 6.29 15.86 -18.62
CA ASP A 214 5.54 16.58 -19.64
C ASP A 214 4.22 17.08 -19.07
N GLU A 215 4.01 18.40 -19.10
CA GLU A 215 2.78 19.04 -18.60
C GLU A 215 1.50 18.55 -19.29
N ALA A 216 1.59 18.13 -20.56
CA ALA A 216 0.44 17.63 -21.31
C ALA A 216 -0.15 16.35 -20.67
N PHE A 217 0.69 15.53 -20.05
CA PHE A 217 0.22 14.36 -19.29
C PHE A 217 -0.65 14.78 -18.11
N TYR A 218 -0.22 15.78 -17.34
CA TYR A 218 -0.90 16.19 -16.11
C TYR A 218 -2.23 16.91 -16.35
N LYS A 219 -2.47 17.44 -17.56
CA LYS A 219 -3.79 17.95 -17.97
C LYS A 219 -4.85 16.86 -18.03
N LYS A 220 -4.44 15.60 -18.24
CA LYS A 220 -5.37 14.46 -18.25
C LYS A 220 -5.94 14.13 -16.86
N ALA A 221 -5.33 14.62 -15.78
CA ALA A 221 -5.72 14.29 -14.42
C ALA A 221 -6.95 15.06 -13.93
N ALA A 222 -7.88 14.40 -13.28
CA ALA A 222 -8.87 15.00 -12.38
C ALA A 222 -8.29 15.14 -10.97
N VAL A 223 -7.53 14.14 -10.54
CA VAL A 223 -6.86 14.08 -9.24
C VAL A 223 -5.63 13.20 -9.33
N GLY A 224 -4.61 13.48 -8.53
CA GLY A 224 -3.40 12.67 -8.41
C GLY A 224 -3.25 12.02 -7.04
N VAL A 225 -2.78 10.77 -7.01
CA VAL A 225 -2.39 10.06 -5.78
C VAL A 225 -0.99 9.50 -5.97
N ASP A 226 -0.07 9.87 -5.10
CA ASP A 226 1.29 9.34 -5.08
C ASP A 226 1.47 8.42 -3.88
N ILE A 227 1.81 7.15 -4.07
CA ILE A 227 2.04 6.25 -2.92
C ILE A 227 3.32 6.59 -2.14
N ILE A 228 4.14 7.51 -2.65
CA ILE A 228 5.29 8.06 -1.93
C ILE A 228 4.80 9.01 -0.84
N TYR A 229 5.34 8.88 0.37
CA TYR A 229 5.07 9.78 1.50
C TYR A 229 6.31 10.57 1.96
N ASN A 230 7.49 10.20 1.49
CA ASN A 230 8.75 10.92 1.75
C ASN A 230 9.52 11.12 0.42
N PRO A 231 9.59 12.36 -0.11
CA PRO A 231 9.14 13.62 0.48
C PRO A 231 7.60 13.74 0.54
N ALA A 232 7.11 14.58 1.46
CA ALA A 232 5.67 14.81 1.62
C ALA A 232 5.01 15.50 0.41
N LYS A 233 5.80 16.22 -0.40
CA LYS A 233 5.38 16.94 -1.61
C LYS A 233 6.28 16.55 -2.78
N THR A 234 5.94 15.48 -3.48
CA THR A 234 6.71 14.99 -4.65
C THR A 234 6.57 15.92 -5.86
N LYS A 235 7.48 15.81 -6.83
CA LYS A 235 7.38 16.54 -8.11
C LYS A 235 6.09 16.17 -8.85
N PHE A 236 5.67 14.89 -8.83
CA PHE A 236 4.39 14.44 -9.38
C PHE A 236 3.22 15.28 -8.81
N MET A 237 3.13 15.40 -7.49
CA MET A 237 2.06 16.19 -6.84
C MET A 237 2.13 17.68 -7.22
N LYS A 238 3.34 18.25 -7.32
CA LYS A 238 3.52 19.65 -7.75
C LYS A 238 2.98 19.86 -9.17
N LEU A 239 3.24 18.94 -10.09
CA LEU A 239 2.78 19.02 -11.49
C LEU A 239 1.26 18.88 -11.63
N ILE A 240 0.63 17.98 -10.85
CA ILE A 240 -0.84 17.88 -10.77
C ILE A 240 -1.43 19.21 -10.24
N LYS A 241 -0.88 19.73 -9.14
CA LYS A 241 -1.35 20.99 -8.53
C LYS A 241 -1.18 22.19 -9.45
N ALA A 242 -0.14 22.22 -10.28
CA ALA A 242 0.05 23.26 -11.29
C ALA A 242 -1.08 23.31 -12.34
N GLN A 243 -1.81 22.19 -12.54
CA GLN A 243 -3.01 22.15 -13.38
C GLN A 243 -4.30 22.55 -12.62
N GLY A 244 -4.18 23.07 -11.39
CA GLY A 244 -5.33 23.45 -10.56
C GLY A 244 -6.10 22.24 -9.97
N LYS A 245 -5.49 21.05 -9.95
CA LYS A 245 -6.11 19.81 -9.46
C LYS A 245 -5.54 19.40 -8.10
N ASN A 246 -6.28 18.60 -7.35
CA ASN A 246 -5.83 18.06 -6.08
C ASN A 246 -4.81 16.93 -6.28
N ALA A 247 -3.85 16.84 -5.35
CA ALA A 247 -2.92 15.74 -5.29
C ALA A 247 -2.60 15.37 -3.84
N TYR A 248 -2.53 14.07 -3.55
CA TYR A 248 -2.35 13.47 -2.23
C TYR A 248 -1.12 12.57 -2.22
N ASN A 249 -0.48 12.43 -1.06
CA ASN A 249 0.66 11.53 -0.87
C ASN A 249 0.25 10.25 -0.13
N GLY A 250 1.09 9.23 -0.15
CA GLY A 250 0.80 7.89 0.40
C GLY A 250 0.82 7.77 1.93
N LEU A 251 0.87 8.88 2.69
CA LEU A 251 0.95 8.78 4.15
C LEU A 251 -0.34 8.21 4.77
N LYS A 252 -1.51 8.57 4.22
CA LYS A 252 -2.78 7.98 4.66
C LYS A 252 -2.90 6.50 4.27
N MET A 253 -2.43 6.13 3.07
CA MET A 253 -2.35 4.71 2.69
C MET A 253 -1.50 3.93 3.69
N LEU A 254 -0.33 4.47 4.06
CA LEU A 254 0.56 3.87 5.05
C LEU A 254 -0.12 3.73 6.43
N LEU A 255 -0.84 4.76 6.88
CA LEU A 255 -1.63 4.70 8.11
C LEU A 255 -2.69 3.61 8.02
N TYR A 256 -3.56 3.67 7.01
CA TYR A 256 -4.74 2.81 6.94
C TYR A 256 -4.42 1.34 6.63
N GLN A 257 -3.29 1.02 5.96
CA GLN A 257 -2.84 -0.37 5.88
C GLN A 257 -2.43 -0.91 7.26
N GLY A 258 -1.80 -0.06 8.10
CA GLY A 258 -1.47 -0.42 9.49
C GLY A 258 -2.71 -0.55 10.35
N VAL A 259 -3.66 0.38 10.25
CA VAL A 259 -4.98 0.29 10.92
C VAL A 259 -5.68 -1.02 10.55
N SER A 260 -5.72 -1.39 9.26
CA SER A 260 -6.35 -2.63 8.81
C SER A 260 -5.66 -3.88 9.37
N ALA A 261 -4.33 -3.89 9.45
CA ALA A 261 -3.58 -4.97 10.09
C ALA A 261 -3.87 -5.05 11.60
N TYR A 262 -3.90 -3.91 12.27
CA TYR A 262 -4.22 -3.80 13.69
C TYR A 262 -5.62 -4.33 14.02
N GLU A 263 -6.61 -3.96 13.22
CA GLU A 263 -8.00 -4.43 13.33
C GLU A 263 -8.09 -5.96 13.20
N LEU A 264 -7.37 -6.55 12.22
CA LEU A 264 -7.31 -7.99 12.02
C LEU A 264 -6.69 -8.73 13.21
N TRP A 265 -5.65 -8.17 13.84
CA TRP A 265 -4.99 -8.83 14.99
C TRP A 265 -5.78 -8.73 16.29
N ASN A 266 -6.56 -7.68 16.46
CA ASN A 266 -7.23 -7.36 17.73
C ASN A 266 -8.75 -7.55 17.71
N ASP A 267 -9.30 -8.01 16.57
CA ASP A 267 -10.74 -8.15 16.35
C ASP A 267 -11.51 -6.90 16.84
N CYS A 268 -11.13 -5.74 16.29
CA CYS A 268 -11.70 -4.45 16.67
C CYS A 268 -11.84 -3.57 15.42
N LYS A 269 -12.49 -2.41 15.61
CA LYS A 269 -12.56 -1.34 14.61
C LYS A 269 -11.94 -0.07 15.19
N ILE A 270 -11.18 0.61 14.36
CA ILE A 270 -10.57 1.91 14.67
C ILE A 270 -11.47 2.99 14.07
N THR A 271 -11.87 3.94 14.90
CA THR A 271 -12.67 5.08 14.46
C THR A 271 -11.84 6.05 13.62
N LYS A 272 -12.52 6.94 12.91
CA LYS A 272 -11.83 8.00 12.14
C LYS A 272 -11.03 8.91 13.06
N GLU A 273 -11.59 9.26 14.21
CA GLU A 273 -10.96 10.13 15.21
C GLU A 273 -9.66 9.50 15.75
N GLU A 274 -9.68 8.21 16.08
CA GLU A 274 -8.47 7.48 16.51
C GLU A 274 -7.41 7.42 15.40
N ALA A 275 -7.84 7.17 14.17
CA ALA A 275 -6.92 7.17 13.02
C ALA A 275 -6.31 8.56 12.76
N ASP A 276 -7.10 9.63 12.86
CA ASP A 276 -6.66 11.02 12.71
C ASP A 276 -5.65 11.42 13.82
N GLU A 277 -5.82 10.91 15.04
CA GLU A 277 -4.85 11.12 16.13
C GLU A 277 -3.50 10.45 15.82
N VAL A 278 -3.52 9.20 15.34
CA VAL A 278 -2.29 8.50 14.90
C VAL A 278 -1.67 9.18 13.70
N TYR A 279 -2.47 9.71 12.76
CA TYR A 279 -1.97 10.45 11.61
C TYR A 279 -1.14 11.68 12.03
N LYS A 280 -1.61 12.45 13.01
CA LYS A 280 -0.87 13.59 13.57
C LYS A 280 0.46 13.15 14.21
N CYS A 281 0.46 12.02 14.91
CA CYS A 281 1.69 11.46 15.46
C CYS A 281 2.71 11.10 14.35
N LEU A 282 2.23 10.50 13.24
CA LEU A 282 3.08 10.18 12.09
C LEU A 282 3.65 11.42 11.41
N GLN A 283 2.83 12.46 11.20
CA GLN A 283 3.29 13.73 10.63
C GLN A 283 4.42 14.30 11.48
N LYS A 284 4.25 14.31 12.80
CA LYS A 284 5.27 14.81 13.73
C LYS A 284 6.55 13.98 13.67
N GLU A 285 6.45 12.65 13.61
CA GLU A 285 7.62 11.74 13.54
C GLU A 285 8.41 11.93 12.23
N LEU A 286 7.70 12.18 11.13
CA LEU A 286 8.28 12.43 9.82
C LEU A 286 8.70 13.89 9.59
N GLY A 287 8.51 14.79 10.57
CA GLY A 287 8.83 16.21 10.44
C GLY A 287 7.97 16.92 9.37
N ILE A 288 6.79 16.38 9.06
CA ILE A 288 5.85 16.97 8.10
C ILE A 288 5.03 18.02 8.85
N ASN A 289 5.33 19.28 8.63
CA ASN A 289 4.49 20.39 9.07
C ASN A 289 3.43 20.67 8.01
N GLU A 290 2.20 20.92 8.43
CA GLU A 290 1.08 21.32 7.57
C GLU A 290 1.37 22.61 6.77
#